data_0261f408ff32a41d97c7d1ea93049cb1
#
_entry.id   0261f408ff32a41d97c7d1ea93049cb1
#
_cell.length_a   1.000
_cell.length_b   1.000
_cell.length_c   1.000
_cell.angle_alpha   90.00
_cell.angle_beta   90.00
_cell.angle_gamma   90.00
#
_symmetry.space_group_name_H-M   'P 1'
#
loop_
_entity.id
_entity.type
_entity.pdbx_description
1 polymer ?
#
loop_
_entity_poly.entity_id
_entity_poly.type
_entity_poly.pdbx_seq_one_letter_code
_entity_poly.pdbx_strand_id
1 'polypeptide(L)' 'MTDSPKRAVQFRVDIQADDMAALADTLLNLSIKADRGKLSEHSVSGGYDSGYEHWLTVSDEPTHDEYVRQLNAWLEARKC' A
#
# COMPACT_ATOMS: atom_id res chain seq x y z
N MET A 1 -5.10 -21.27 -2.34
CA MET A 1 -5.68 -20.04 -2.92
C MET A 1 -4.57 -19.20 -3.54
N THR A 2 -4.74 -18.81 -4.78
CA THR A 2 -3.74 -18.04 -5.49
C THR A 2 -3.92 -16.55 -5.20
N ASP A 3 -2.87 -15.87 -4.75
CA ASP A 3 -2.93 -14.44 -4.52
C ASP A 3 -3.11 -13.69 -5.83
N SER A 4 -3.81 -12.55 -5.76
CA SER A 4 -3.94 -11.68 -6.92
C SER A 4 -2.57 -11.14 -7.33
N PRO A 5 -2.37 -10.83 -8.63
CA PRO A 5 -1.13 -10.22 -9.08
C PRO A 5 -0.84 -8.91 -8.36
N LYS A 6 0.44 -8.59 -8.22
CA LYS A 6 0.89 -7.38 -7.52
C LYS A 6 1.58 -6.44 -8.49
N ARG A 7 1.38 -5.14 -8.28
CA ARG A 7 2.10 -4.12 -9.04
C ARG A 7 3.48 -3.88 -8.44
N ALA A 8 4.32 -3.12 -9.14
CA ALA A 8 5.70 -2.87 -8.74
C ALA A 8 5.80 -2.12 -7.40
N VAL A 9 4.88 -1.21 -7.13
CA VAL A 9 4.85 -0.46 -5.87
C VAL A 9 3.67 -0.94 -5.06
N GLN A 10 3.94 -1.40 -3.84
CA GLN A 10 2.91 -1.89 -2.93
C GLN A 10 3.05 -1.18 -1.59
N PHE A 11 1.94 -0.69 -1.08
CA PHE A 11 1.91 -0.02 0.22
C PHE A 11 0.82 -0.65 1.08
N ARG A 12 1.23 -1.07 2.26
CA ARG A 12 0.31 -1.59 3.26
C ARG A 12 0.44 -0.75 4.51
N VAL A 13 -0.67 -0.34 5.08
CA VAL A 13 -0.66 0.47 6.30
C VAL A 13 -1.77 0.02 7.24
N ASP A 14 -1.45 0.03 8.52
CA ASP A 14 -2.38 -0.21 9.60
C ASP A 14 -2.41 1.06 10.44
N ILE A 15 -3.53 1.77 10.43
CA ILE A 15 -3.70 3.03 11.16
C ILE A 15 -4.79 2.84 12.20
N GLN A 16 -4.49 3.28 13.42
CA GLN A 16 -5.47 3.37 14.48
C GLN A 16 -5.55 4.82 14.95
N ALA A 17 -6.76 5.32 15.08
CA ALA A 17 -6.98 6.71 15.46
C ALA A 17 -8.21 6.81 16.35
N ASP A 18 -8.25 7.84 17.17
CA ASP A 18 -9.36 8.06 18.08
C ASP A 18 -10.64 8.46 17.36
N ASP A 19 -10.50 9.14 16.20
CA ASP A 19 -11.66 9.55 15.40
C ASP A 19 -11.29 9.64 13.92
N MET A 20 -12.29 9.91 13.10
CA MET A 20 -12.10 9.98 11.64
C MET A 20 -11.24 11.17 11.22
N ALA A 21 -11.28 12.27 11.95
CA ALA A 21 -10.44 13.42 11.64
C ALA A 21 -8.96 13.09 11.83
N ALA A 22 -8.62 12.41 12.92
CA ALA A 22 -7.25 11.97 13.17
C ALA A 22 -6.79 10.96 12.12
N LEU A 23 -7.67 10.06 11.71
CA LEU A 23 -7.38 9.11 10.63
C LEU A 23 -7.08 9.84 9.33
N ALA A 24 -7.91 10.81 8.98
CA ALA A 24 -7.73 11.59 7.75
C ALA A 24 -6.40 12.35 7.75
N ASP A 25 -6.05 12.98 8.87
CA ASP A 25 -4.79 13.71 9.00
C ASP A 25 -3.58 12.79 8.82
N THR A 26 -3.64 11.59 9.40
CA THR A 26 -2.57 10.61 9.28
C THR A 26 -2.41 10.16 7.82
N LEU A 27 -3.52 9.89 7.14
CA LEU A 27 -3.48 9.52 5.73
C LEU A 27 -2.91 10.64 4.87
N LEU A 28 -3.29 11.89 5.15
CA LEU A 28 -2.78 13.03 4.42
C LEU A 28 -1.26 13.16 4.59
N ASN A 29 -0.76 13.01 5.80
CA ASN A 29 0.67 13.07 6.08
C ASN A 29 1.43 11.96 5.35
N LEU A 30 0.89 10.75 5.33
CA LEU A 30 1.50 9.64 4.60
C LEU A 30 1.50 9.90 3.10
N SER A 31 0.43 10.49 2.57
CA SER A 31 0.33 10.86 1.17
C SER A 31 1.41 11.86 0.77
N ILE A 32 1.66 12.87 1.61
CA ILE A 32 2.68 13.87 1.37
C ILE A 32 4.08 13.23 1.40
N LYS A 33 4.33 12.34 2.34
CA LYS A 33 5.61 11.64 2.41
C LYS A 33 5.84 10.77 1.18
N ALA A 34 4.81 10.11 0.70
CA ALA A 34 4.89 9.29 -0.51
C ALA A 34 5.24 10.15 -1.72
N ASP A 35 4.56 11.30 -1.87
CA ASP A 35 4.79 12.23 -2.97
C ASP A 35 6.23 12.76 -2.98
N ARG A 36 6.79 13.00 -1.79
CA ARG A 36 8.15 13.52 -1.64
C ARG A 36 9.23 12.43 -1.64
N GLY A 37 8.85 11.17 -1.79
CA GLY A 37 9.78 10.05 -1.76
C GLY A 37 10.42 9.82 -0.40
N LYS A 38 9.73 10.19 0.67
CA LYS A 38 10.26 10.09 2.05
C LYS A 38 9.68 8.94 2.86
N LEU A 39 8.89 8.06 2.23
CA LEU A 39 8.41 6.87 2.91
C LEU A 39 9.54 5.84 3.03
N SER A 40 9.75 5.35 4.25
CA SER A 40 10.67 4.25 4.47
C SER A 40 10.00 2.91 4.13
N GLU A 41 10.80 1.86 4.02
CA GLU A 41 10.28 0.51 3.73
C GLU A 41 9.39 -0.01 4.84
N HIS A 42 9.71 0.34 6.08
CA HIS A 42 8.93 -0.04 7.25
C HIS A 42 9.09 1.03 8.31
N SER A 43 7.97 1.41 8.92
CA SER A 43 8.01 2.40 10.00
C SER A 43 6.84 2.21 10.93
N VAL A 44 7.07 2.51 12.19
CA VAL A 44 6.05 2.56 13.22
C VAL A 44 6.06 3.97 13.80
N SER A 45 4.90 4.58 13.89
CA SER A 45 4.77 5.92 14.47
C SER A 45 3.57 5.97 15.38
N GLY A 46 3.71 6.66 16.49
CA GLY A 46 2.62 6.85 17.44
C GLY A 46 2.54 8.30 17.86
N GLY A 47 1.31 8.78 17.99
CA GLY A 47 1.01 10.13 18.45
C GLY A 47 -0.04 10.09 19.55
N TYR A 48 -0.51 11.27 19.94
CA TYR A 48 -1.47 11.40 21.02
C TYR A 48 -2.82 10.76 20.66
N ASP A 49 -3.30 10.98 19.42
CA ASP A 49 -4.63 10.55 18.99
C ASP A 49 -4.61 9.55 17.85
N SER A 50 -3.44 9.18 17.36
CA SER A 50 -3.33 8.20 16.27
C SER A 50 -1.96 7.57 16.25
N GLY A 51 -1.88 6.42 15.58
CA GLY A 51 -0.62 5.73 15.35
C GLY A 51 -0.75 4.85 14.11
N TYR A 52 0.39 4.49 13.54
CA TYR A 52 0.37 3.62 12.37
C TYR A 52 1.65 2.80 12.25
N GLU A 53 1.51 1.71 11.53
CA GLU A 53 2.64 0.92 11.04
C GLU A 53 2.45 0.72 9.55
N HIS A 54 3.50 0.89 8.77
CA HIS A 54 3.40 0.71 7.33
C HIS A 54 4.55 -0.12 6.77
N TRP A 55 4.27 -0.72 5.62
CA TRP A 55 5.23 -1.51 4.85
C TRP A 55 5.16 -1.04 3.41
N LEU A 56 6.31 -0.65 2.86
CA LEU A 56 6.44 -0.20 1.48
C LEU A 56 7.36 -1.13 0.73
N THR A 57 6.90 -1.64 -0.40
CA THR A 57 7.73 -2.41 -1.31
C THR A 57 7.79 -1.68 -2.64
N VAL A 58 9.00 -1.39 -3.10
CA VAL A 58 9.24 -0.77 -4.40
C VAL A 58 10.12 -1.71 -5.21
N SER A 59 9.66 -2.06 -6.40
CA SER A 59 10.34 -3.00 -7.28
C SER A 59 10.26 -2.49 -8.72
N ASP A 60 11.20 -2.93 -9.55
CA ASP A 60 11.16 -2.63 -10.97
C ASP A 60 10.18 -3.55 -11.71
N GLU A 61 9.76 -4.63 -11.09
CA GLU A 61 8.89 -5.62 -11.70
C GLU A 61 7.63 -5.84 -10.86
N PRO A 62 6.53 -6.18 -11.50
CA PRO A 62 6.36 -6.35 -12.93
C PRO A 62 6.21 -5.00 -13.65
N THR A 63 6.52 -4.97 -14.94
CA THR A 63 6.13 -3.83 -15.77
C THR A 63 4.62 -3.78 -15.92
N HIS A 64 4.09 -2.67 -16.42
CA HIS A 64 2.64 -2.56 -16.61
C HIS A 64 2.10 -3.70 -17.49
N ASP A 65 2.76 -3.99 -18.60
CA ASP A 65 2.33 -5.03 -19.53
C ASP A 65 2.35 -6.42 -18.88
N GLU A 66 3.38 -6.71 -18.10
CA GLU A 66 3.47 -7.96 -17.38
C GLU A 66 2.38 -8.09 -16.32
N TYR A 67 2.10 -6.99 -15.63
CA TYR A 67 1.02 -6.98 -14.64
C TYR A 67 -0.33 -7.27 -15.28
N VAL A 68 -0.63 -6.63 -16.43
CA VAL A 68 -1.90 -6.86 -17.15
C VAL A 68 -2.00 -8.31 -17.58
N ARG A 69 -0.90 -8.90 -18.07
CA ARG A 69 -0.87 -10.30 -18.47
C ARG A 69 -1.14 -11.24 -17.29
N GLN A 70 -0.50 -10.97 -16.15
CA GLN A 70 -0.72 -11.75 -14.94
C GLN A 70 -2.15 -11.60 -14.43
N LEU A 71 -2.69 -10.39 -14.49
CA LEU A 71 -4.07 -10.12 -14.05
C LEU A 71 -5.07 -10.89 -14.91
N ASN A 72 -4.88 -10.87 -16.23
CA ASN A 72 -5.78 -11.59 -17.13
C ASN A 72 -5.73 -13.10 -16.89
N ALA A 73 -4.54 -13.66 -16.67
CA ALA A 73 -4.38 -15.06 -16.36
C ALA A 73 -5.06 -15.42 -15.03
N TRP A 74 -4.92 -14.57 -14.04
CA TRP A 74 -5.54 -14.77 -12.72
C TRP A 74 -7.06 -14.70 -12.80
N LEU A 75 -7.59 -13.74 -13.57
CA LEU A 75 -9.04 -13.61 -13.77
C LEU A 75 -9.59 -14.81 -14.53
N GLU A 76 -8.89 -15.30 -15.55
CA GLU A 76 -9.29 -16.50 -16.28
C GLU A 76 -9.37 -17.72 -15.35
N ALA A 77 -8.37 -17.87 -14.48
CA ALA A 77 -8.38 -18.99 -13.53
C ALA A 77 -9.55 -18.92 -12.56
N ARG A 78 -10.09 -17.76 -12.30
CA ARG A 78 -11.22 -17.57 -11.39
C ARG A 78 -12.58 -17.82 -12.03
N LYS A 79 -12.62 -17.95 -13.34
CA LYS A 79 -13.91 -18.14 -14.05
C LYS A 79 -14.44 -19.56 -13.98
N CYS A 80 -13.76 -20.46 -13.36
CA CYS A 80 -14.18 -21.86 -13.24
C CYS A 80 -15.35 -22.06 -12.29
#